data_7305debfb827a342c905bf66d11aad0c
#
_entry.id   7305debfb827a342c905bf66d11aad0c
#
_cell.length_a   1.000
_cell.length_b   1.000
_cell.length_c   1.000
_cell.angle_alpha   90.00
_cell.angle_beta   90.00
_cell.angle_gamma   90.00
#
_symmetry.space_group_name_H-M   'P 1'
#
loop_
_entity.id
_entity.type
_entity.pdbx_description
1 polymer ?
#
loop_
_entity_poly.entity_id
_entity_poly.type
_entity_poly.pdbx_seq_one_letter_code
_entity_poly.pdbx_strand_id
1 'polypeptide(L)'
;MNPYLDIKNENIIEILSEVQRKAKELIGEHLVKVILYGSYARNSQDKYSDIDIMILVEDSEENIKKYEDDFLDIAFEISLKYDILLSIILKSNNQYNRYVDILPFYMNIQREGIEIYG
;
A
#
# COMPACT_ATOMS: atom_id res chain seq x y z
N MET A 1 -11.71 -11.19 12.90
CA MET A 1 -12.44 -10.06 12.32
C MET A 1 -11.58 -9.36 11.28
N ASN A 2 -12.17 -8.98 10.18
CA ASN A 2 -11.46 -8.24 9.15
C ASN A 2 -11.23 -6.80 9.62
N PRO A 3 -9.97 -6.33 9.76
CA PRO A 3 -9.69 -4.98 10.25
C PRO A 3 -10.24 -3.86 9.36
N TYR A 4 -10.55 -4.17 8.10
CA TYR A 4 -11.09 -3.15 7.19
C TYR A 4 -12.52 -2.75 7.52
N LEU A 5 -13.25 -3.59 8.23
CA LEU A 5 -14.66 -3.32 8.56
C LEU A 5 -14.85 -2.10 9.46
N ASP A 6 -13.79 -1.68 10.15
CA ASP A 6 -13.84 -0.52 11.03
C ASP A 6 -13.47 0.78 10.31
N ILE A 7 -13.10 0.72 9.04
CA ILE A 7 -12.71 1.88 8.25
C ILE A 7 -13.96 2.51 7.63
N LYS A 8 -14.13 3.82 7.82
CA LYS A 8 -15.38 4.52 7.51
C LYS A 8 -15.60 4.91 6.04
N ASN A 9 -14.66 4.68 5.15
CA ASN A 9 -14.85 4.98 3.75
C ASN A 9 -15.54 3.79 3.07
N GLU A 10 -16.69 4.02 2.43
CA GLU A 10 -17.48 2.97 1.79
C GLU A 10 -16.71 2.25 0.68
N ASN A 11 -15.80 2.95 0.01
CA ASN A 11 -15.07 2.40 -1.13
C ASN A 11 -13.73 1.79 -0.76
N ILE A 12 -13.32 1.85 0.50
CA ILE A 12 -11.96 1.45 0.90
C ILE A 12 -11.69 -0.02 0.58
N ILE A 13 -12.64 -0.90 0.87
CA ILE A 13 -12.46 -2.34 0.63
C ILE A 13 -12.30 -2.62 -0.86
N GLU A 14 -13.10 -1.95 -1.70
CA GLU A 14 -13.00 -2.10 -3.15
C GLU A 14 -11.66 -1.58 -3.67
N ILE A 15 -11.22 -0.43 -3.18
CA ILE A 15 -9.93 0.16 -3.56
C ILE A 15 -8.78 -0.77 -3.20
N LEU A 16 -8.76 -1.27 -1.96
CA LEU A 16 -7.71 -2.17 -1.50
C LEU A 16 -7.70 -3.47 -2.29
N SER A 17 -8.86 -4.02 -2.60
CA SER A 17 -8.98 -5.23 -3.41
C SER A 17 -8.45 -5.01 -4.82
N GLU A 18 -8.75 -3.87 -5.42
CA GLU A 18 -8.28 -3.53 -6.77
C GLU A 18 -6.77 -3.36 -6.81
N VAL A 19 -6.19 -2.69 -5.81
CA VAL A 19 -4.73 -2.53 -5.70
C VAL A 19 -4.07 -3.88 -5.55
N GLN A 20 -4.59 -4.73 -4.68
CA GLN A 20 -4.04 -6.07 -4.47
C GLN A 20 -4.06 -6.90 -5.74
N ARG A 21 -5.17 -6.89 -6.46
CA ARG A 21 -5.32 -7.64 -7.70
C ARG A 21 -4.31 -7.17 -8.75
N LYS A 22 -4.19 -5.87 -8.95
CA LYS A 22 -3.26 -5.31 -9.93
C LYS A 22 -1.80 -5.54 -9.53
N ALA A 23 -1.50 -5.48 -8.24
CA ALA A 23 -0.15 -5.79 -7.75
C ALA A 23 0.23 -7.24 -8.06
N LYS A 24 -0.69 -8.17 -7.85
CA LYS A 24 -0.45 -9.59 -8.17
C LYS A 24 -0.29 -9.81 -9.66
N GLU A 25 -1.06 -9.12 -10.49
CA GLU A 25 -0.94 -9.22 -11.95
C GLU A 25 0.41 -8.71 -12.45
N LEU A 26 0.89 -7.59 -11.92
CA LEU A 26 2.13 -6.95 -12.39
C LEU A 26 3.39 -7.59 -11.81
N ILE A 27 3.38 -7.91 -10.53
CA ILE A 27 4.58 -8.34 -9.80
C ILE A 27 4.64 -9.86 -9.70
N GLY A 28 3.49 -10.52 -9.59
CA GLY A 28 3.40 -11.96 -9.50
C GLY A 28 4.03 -12.52 -8.23
N GLU A 29 4.90 -13.53 -8.40
CA GLU A 29 5.52 -14.24 -7.29
C GLU A 29 6.46 -13.37 -6.45
N HIS A 30 6.93 -12.25 -6.98
CA HIS A 30 7.80 -11.34 -6.26
C HIS A 30 7.04 -10.43 -5.30
N LEU A 31 5.71 -10.43 -5.34
CA LEU A 31 4.91 -9.66 -4.40
C LEU A 31 4.96 -10.30 -3.01
N VAL A 32 5.45 -9.56 -2.02
CA VAL A 32 5.57 -10.06 -0.65
C VAL A 32 4.42 -9.58 0.21
N LYS A 33 4.19 -8.27 0.26
CA LYS A 33 3.14 -7.68 1.09
C LYS A 33 2.53 -6.46 0.43
N VAL A 34 1.27 -6.22 0.76
CA VAL A 34 0.58 -4.96 0.49
C VAL A 34 0.10 -4.44 1.85
N ILE A 35 0.50 -3.24 2.21
CA ILE A 35 0.25 -2.69 3.55
C ILE A 35 -0.46 -1.35 3.44
N LEU A 36 -1.60 -1.23 4.11
CA LEU A 36 -2.29 0.05 4.31
C LEU A 36 -1.66 0.73 5.51
N TYR A 37 -1.22 1.98 5.35
CA TYR A 37 -0.65 2.74 6.46
C TYR A 37 -1.22 4.15 6.49
N GLY A 38 -0.72 4.99 7.38
CA GLY A 38 -1.19 6.36 7.50
C GLY A 38 -2.52 6.47 8.23
N SER A 39 -3.27 7.54 7.98
CA SER A 39 -4.48 7.85 8.73
C SER A 39 -5.56 6.79 8.62
N TYR A 40 -5.72 6.17 7.45
CA TYR A 40 -6.71 5.10 7.29
C TYR A 40 -6.38 3.87 8.13
N ALA A 41 -5.10 3.53 8.27
CA ALA A 41 -4.69 2.40 9.11
C ALA A 41 -4.93 2.68 10.59
N ARG A 42 -4.77 3.95 11.00
CA ARG A 42 -4.99 4.37 12.39
C ARG A 42 -6.45 4.67 12.71
N ASN A 43 -7.34 4.56 11.72
CA ASN A 43 -8.75 4.95 11.83
C ASN A 43 -8.93 6.40 12.29
N SER A 44 -8.04 7.28 11.80
CA SER A 44 -8.04 8.72 12.11
C SER A 44 -8.31 9.57 10.86
N GLN A 45 -8.81 8.94 9.80
CA GLN A 45 -9.06 9.62 8.53
C GLN A 45 -10.24 10.59 8.62
N ASP A 46 -10.15 11.65 7.82
CA ASP A 46 -11.24 12.55 7.57
C ASP A 46 -11.49 12.61 6.04
N LYS A 47 -12.38 13.52 5.62
CA LYS A 47 -12.75 13.60 4.20
C LYS A 47 -11.62 14.05 3.27
N TYR A 48 -10.53 14.56 3.84
CA TYR A 48 -9.37 15.02 3.07
C TYR A 48 -8.19 14.06 3.16
N SER A 49 -8.31 12.96 3.91
CA SER A 49 -7.21 12.02 4.09
C SER A 49 -6.94 11.24 2.82
N ASP A 50 -5.66 11.01 2.54
CA ASP A 50 -5.20 10.16 1.46
C ASP A 50 -5.21 8.71 1.91
N ILE A 51 -5.34 7.80 0.94
CA ILE A 51 -5.10 6.37 1.20
C ILE A 51 -3.63 6.10 0.88
N ASP A 52 -2.89 5.62 1.86
CA ASP A 52 -1.46 5.33 1.72
C ASP A 52 -1.20 3.83 1.72
N ILE A 53 -0.60 3.33 0.65
CA ILE A 53 -0.30 1.91 0.49
C ILE A 53 1.18 1.73 0.20
N MET A 54 1.79 0.78 0.91
CA MET A 54 3.15 0.32 0.64
C MET A 54 3.10 -1.10 0.08
N ILE A 55 3.83 -1.33 -1.01
CA ILE A 55 3.96 -2.64 -1.61
C ILE A 55 5.41 -3.09 -1.44
N LEU A 56 5.59 -4.24 -0.79
CA LEU A 56 6.91 -4.86 -0.61
C LEU A 56 7.13 -5.92 -1.66
N VAL A 57 8.27 -5.82 -2.33
CA VAL A 57 8.61 -6.65 -3.48
C VAL A 57 9.93 -7.39 -3.21
N GLU A 58 9.96 -8.68 -3.50
CA GLU A 58 11.16 -9.50 -3.44
C GLU A 58 11.96 -9.33 -4.73
N ASP A 59 12.64 -8.20 -4.83
CA ASP A 59 13.46 -7.88 -6.00
C ASP A 59 14.45 -6.78 -5.64
N SER A 60 15.39 -6.51 -6.53
CA SER A 60 16.31 -5.40 -6.37
C SER A 60 15.57 -4.07 -6.57
N GLU A 61 16.08 -3.01 -5.97
CA GLU A 61 15.50 -1.68 -6.16
C GLU A 61 15.54 -1.24 -7.62
N GLU A 62 16.56 -1.65 -8.36
CA GLU A 62 16.68 -1.36 -9.77
C GLU A 62 15.53 -1.97 -10.58
N ASN A 63 15.17 -3.23 -10.29
CA ASN A 63 14.04 -3.88 -10.94
C ASN A 63 12.70 -3.30 -10.48
N ILE A 64 12.59 -2.92 -9.24
CA ILE A 64 11.37 -2.30 -8.70
C ILE A 64 11.04 -1.00 -9.41
N LYS A 65 12.04 -0.22 -9.79
CA LYS A 65 11.84 1.03 -10.54
C LYS A 65 11.08 0.83 -11.85
N LYS A 66 11.17 -0.35 -12.44
CA LYS A 66 10.45 -0.66 -13.66
C LYS A 66 8.93 -0.70 -13.48
N TYR A 67 8.47 -0.91 -12.27
CA TYR A 67 7.04 -0.96 -11.95
C TYR A 67 6.49 0.39 -11.49
N GLU A 68 7.34 1.37 -11.20
CA GLU A 68 6.88 2.63 -10.59
C GLU A 68 5.88 3.37 -11.48
N ASP A 69 6.13 3.44 -12.77
CA ASP A 69 5.22 4.12 -13.70
C ASP A 69 3.87 3.41 -13.78
N ASP A 70 3.88 2.08 -13.79
CA ASP A 70 2.64 1.30 -13.82
C ASP A 70 1.78 1.56 -12.58
N PHE A 71 2.42 1.60 -11.41
CA PHE A 71 1.69 1.86 -10.18
C PHE A 71 1.27 3.31 -10.03
N LEU A 72 2.01 4.24 -10.60
CA LEU A 72 1.59 5.64 -10.67
C LEU A 72 0.31 5.76 -11.50
N ASP A 73 0.24 5.08 -12.63
CA ASP A 73 -0.96 5.06 -13.48
C ASP A 73 -2.15 4.42 -12.75
N ILE A 74 -1.91 3.30 -12.07
CA ILE A 74 -2.95 2.62 -11.29
C ILE A 74 -3.49 3.55 -10.19
N ALA A 75 -2.61 4.21 -9.46
CA ALA A 75 -3.00 5.13 -8.40
C ALA A 75 -3.83 6.29 -8.96
N PHE A 76 -3.42 6.81 -10.11
CA PHE A 76 -4.13 7.91 -10.76
C PHE A 76 -5.54 7.48 -11.22
N GLU A 77 -5.66 6.33 -11.88
CA GLU A 77 -6.95 5.81 -12.34
C GLU A 77 -7.93 5.57 -11.19
N ILE A 78 -7.44 4.95 -10.11
CA ILE A 78 -8.27 4.68 -8.93
C ILE A 78 -8.67 5.98 -8.24
N SER A 79 -7.74 6.93 -8.15
CA SER A 79 -8.02 8.24 -7.55
C SER A 79 -9.14 8.97 -8.29
N LEU A 80 -9.13 8.92 -9.61
CA LEU A 80 -10.19 9.52 -10.43
C LEU A 80 -11.52 8.78 -10.27
N LYS A 81 -11.48 7.46 -10.25
CA LYS A 81 -12.68 6.62 -10.19
C LYS A 81 -13.45 6.81 -8.88
N TYR A 82 -12.73 6.93 -7.78
CA TYR A 82 -13.35 7.00 -6.43
C TYR A 82 -13.31 8.40 -5.81
N ASP A 83 -12.79 9.38 -6.54
CA ASP A 83 -12.67 10.76 -6.04
C ASP A 83 -11.95 10.83 -4.69
N ILE A 84 -10.82 10.12 -4.59
CA ILE A 84 -9.98 10.09 -3.40
C ILE A 84 -8.52 9.96 -3.85
N LEU A 85 -7.60 10.60 -3.12
CA LEU A 85 -6.20 10.50 -3.46
C LEU A 85 -5.61 9.20 -2.91
N LEU A 86 -5.08 8.39 -3.82
CA LEU A 86 -4.39 7.13 -3.50
C LEU A 86 -2.90 7.31 -3.78
N SER A 87 -2.08 7.02 -2.78
CA SER A 87 -0.63 7.05 -2.89
C SER A 87 -0.09 5.64 -2.72
N ILE A 88 0.67 5.17 -3.71
CA ILE A 88 1.28 3.83 -3.67
C ILE A 88 2.79 3.99 -3.73
N ILE A 89 3.50 3.41 -2.76
CA ILE A 89 4.95 3.35 -2.78
C ILE A 89 5.41 1.90 -2.85
N LEU A 90 6.47 1.69 -3.62
CA LEU A 90 7.09 0.38 -3.80
C LEU A 90 8.43 0.36 -3.07
N LYS A 91 8.67 -0.70 -2.30
CA LYS A 91 9.94 -0.87 -1.59
C LYS A 91 10.41 -2.31 -1.70
N SER A 92 11.72 -2.50 -1.72
CA SER A 92 12.33 -3.81 -1.60
C SER A 92 12.02 -4.40 -0.23
N ASN A 93 11.57 -5.65 -0.20
CA ASN A 93 11.35 -6.37 1.05
C ASN A 93 12.64 -6.48 1.86
N ASN A 94 13.77 -6.64 1.17
CA ASN A 94 15.08 -6.72 1.79
C ASN A 94 15.44 -5.40 2.49
N GLN A 95 15.21 -4.28 1.83
CA GLN A 95 15.44 -2.96 2.41
C GLN A 95 14.53 -2.70 3.60
N TYR A 96 13.25 -3.06 3.48
CA TYR A 96 12.29 -2.91 4.58
C TYR A 96 12.76 -3.69 5.81
N ASN A 97 13.13 -4.95 5.65
CA ASN A 97 13.58 -5.79 6.77
C ASN A 97 14.87 -5.28 7.39
N ARG A 98 15.75 -4.68 6.58
CA ARG A 98 17.01 -4.13 7.07
C ARG A 98 16.80 -2.91 7.97
N TYR A 99 15.83 -2.07 7.65
CA TYR A 99 15.66 -0.78 8.32
C TYR A 99 14.43 -0.68 9.20
N VAL A 100 13.61 -1.72 9.30
CA VAL A 100 12.35 -1.67 10.04
C VAL A 100 12.54 -1.39 11.54
N ASP A 101 13.67 -1.75 12.11
CA ASP A 101 13.98 -1.50 13.51
C ASP A 101 14.81 -0.22 13.72
N ILE A 102 15.13 0.51 12.66
CA ILE A 102 16.05 1.63 12.71
C ILE A 102 15.38 2.93 12.27
N LEU A 103 14.67 2.90 11.13
CA LEU A 103 14.09 4.11 10.55
C LEU A 103 12.66 4.32 11.03
N PRO A 104 12.34 5.50 11.59
CA PRO A 104 11.01 5.77 12.14
C PRO A 104 9.86 5.52 11.16
N PHE A 105 10.04 5.84 9.88
CA PHE A 105 9.02 5.61 8.87
C PHE A 105 8.63 4.12 8.78
N TYR A 106 9.61 3.24 8.68
CA TYR A 106 9.35 1.80 8.61
C TYR A 106 8.86 1.24 9.94
N MET A 107 9.37 1.75 11.05
CA MET A 107 8.93 1.35 12.39
C MET A 107 7.45 1.64 12.57
N ASN A 108 7.00 2.81 12.14
CA ASN A 108 5.60 3.20 12.24
C ASN A 108 4.71 2.34 11.35
N ILE A 109 5.16 2.02 10.16
CA ILE A 109 4.41 1.14 9.25
C ILE A 109 4.25 -0.26 9.85
N GLN A 110 5.31 -0.80 10.43
CA GLN A 110 5.24 -2.12 11.06
C GLN A 110 4.26 -2.12 12.24
N ARG A 111 4.28 -1.07 13.03
CA ARG A 111 3.44 -0.99 14.24
C ARG A 111 1.98 -0.71 13.92
N GLU A 112 1.70 0.18 12.98
CA GLU A 112 0.37 0.69 12.71
C GLU A 112 -0.27 0.18 11.43
N GLY A 113 0.54 -0.37 10.52
CA GLY A 113 0.08 -0.81 9.21
C GLY A 113 -0.83 -2.02 9.28
N ILE A 114 -1.75 -2.09 8.32
CA ILE A 114 -2.66 -3.23 8.16
C ILE A 114 -2.21 -3.99 6.92
N GLU A 115 -1.82 -5.26 7.11
CA GLU A 115 -1.43 -6.10 5.99
C GLU A 115 -2.68 -6.55 5.22
N ILE A 116 -2.75 -6.15 3.95
CA ILE A 116 -3.84 -6.52 3.06
C ILE A 116 -3.51 -7.88 2.40
N TYR A 117 -2.25 -8.07 2.09
CA TYR A 117 -1.72 -9.26 1.43
C TYR A 117 -0.37 -9.60 2.07
N GLY A 118 -0.13 -10.88 2.25
CA GLY A 118 1.10 -11.39 2.87
C GLY A 118 0.90 -11.85 4.31
#